data_26085417831eb2329a56cf615eb10170
#
_entry.id   26085417831eb2329a56cf615eb10170
#
_cell.length_a   1.000
_cell.length_b   1.000
_cell.length_c   1.000
_cell.angle_alpha   90.00
_cell.angle_beta   90.00
_cell.angle_gamma   90.00
#
_symmetry.space_group_name_H-M   'P 1'
#
loop_
_entity.id
_entity.type
_entity.pdbx_description
1 polymer ?
#
loop_
_entity_poly.entity_id
_entity_poly.type
_entity_poly.pdbx_seq_one_letter_code
_entity_poly.pdbx_strand_id
1 'polypeptide(L)'
;RSLVGSEMCIRDRSMYAVNCSVPKTLVRHLVRYYADTSEEQELKEVLLDILDTPVSPELLPPVDGVISQKTEDLVGPYELHDFFLYYMLRFGFHPEKIFRLTRQAFGEEYDVATCYKWLRTFCWRFFAQHFKRSCLPDGPKVGSIAVSPRGDLRMPSDASSHEWMKQLDRIKEINGYE
;
A
#
# COMPACT_ATOMS: atom_id res chain seq x y z
N ARG A 1 -6.14 -0.15 6.11
CA ARG A 1 -4.99 0.47 6.76
C ARG A 1 -3.81 0.36 5.84
N SER A 2 -3.46 1.50 5.24
CA SER A 2 -2.48 1.57 4.18
C SER A 2 -1.08 1.22 4.67
N LEU A 3 -0.18 1.00 3.75
CA LEU A 3 1.27 0.89 3.86
C LEU A 3 1.94 1.79 4.92
N VAL A 4 1.23 2.79 5.42
CA VAL A 4 1.74 3.81 6.31
C VAL A 4 0.69 4.05 7.38
N GLY A 5 0.83 3.43 8.54
CA GLY A 5 0.12 3.90 9.70
C GLY A 5 -1.03 3.06 10.22
N SER A 6 -0.91 1.75 10.19
CA SER A 6 -1.73 0.91 11.07
C SER A 6 -1.57 1.34 12.54
N GLU A 7 -0.38 1.77 12.91
CA GLU A 7 -0.07 2.21 14.27
C GLU A 7 -0.69 3.55 14.67
N MET A 8 -1.15 4.34 13.71
CA MET A 8 -1.80 5.62 14.02
C MET A 8 -3.20 5.50 14.60
N CYS A 9 -3.88 4.42 14.29
CA CYS A 9 -5.22 4.18 14.78
C CYS A 9 -5.24 3.48 16.15
N ILE A 10 -4.07 3.01 16.61
CA ILE A 10 -3.91 2.27 17.86
C ILE A 10 -3.19 3.18 18.84
N ARG A 11 -3.61 3.16 20.10
CA ARG A 11 -2.98 3.93 21.18
C ARG A 11 -1.55 3.46 21.47
N ASP A 12 -1.26 2.22 21.15
CA ASP A 12 0.05 1.58 21.35
C ASP A 12 0.90 1.83 20.11
N ARG A 13 1.48 3.00 20.02
CA ARG A 13 2.48 3.28 18.99
C ARG A 13 3.75 2.53 19.31
N SER A 14 4.25 1.79 18.34
CA SER A 14 5.61 1.31 18.38
C SER A 14 6.57 2.50 18.52
N MET A 15 7.50 2.41 19.48
CA MET A 15 8.55 3.42 19.62
C MET A 15 9.56 3.38 18.47
N TYR A 16 9.56 2.31 17.71
CA TYR A 16 10.49 2.06 16.62
C TYR A 16 9.84 1.25 15.50
N ALA A 17 9.84 1.80 14.27
CA ALA A 17 9.15 1.21 13.13
C ALA A 17 10.10 0.36 12.28
N VAL A 18 10.32 -0.89 12.66
CA VAL A 18 11.23 -1.81 11.95
C VAL A 18 10.80 -2.10 10.52
N ASN A 19 9.50 -2.05 10.21
CA ASN A 19 8.92 -2.41 8.93
C ASN A 19 8.40 -1.22 8.12
N CYS A 20 8.72 0.02 8.48
CA CYS A 20 8.13 1.20 7.85
C CYS A 20 8.42 1.34 6.35
N SER A 21 9.44 0.68 5.85
CA SER A 21 9.84 0.71 4.42
C SER A 21 9.59 -0.61 3.70
N VAL A 22 8.96 -1.58 4.35
CA VAL A 22 8.66 -2.87 3.75
C VAL A 22 7.23 -2.86 3.22
N PRO A 23 7.03 -3.01 1.90
CA PRO A 23 5.70 -3.04 1.30
C PRO A 23 4.91 -4.27 1.73
N LYS A 24 3.58 -4.18 1.66
CA LYS A 24 2.66 -5.19 2.19
C LYS A 24 2.85 -6.56 1.53
N THR A 25 3.03 -6.57 0.22
CA THR A 25 3.29 -7.80 -0.53
C THR A 25 4.61 -8.45 -0.12
N LEU A 26 5.66 -7.65 0.10
CA LEU A 26 6.95 -8.18 0.54
C LEU A 26 6.87 -8.76 1.96
N VAL A 27 6.08 -8.17 2.87
CA VAL A 27 5.85 -8.76 4.20
C VAL A 27 5.25 -10.16 4.07
N ARG A 28 4.26 -10.35 3.19
CA ARG A 28 3.67 -11.67 2.93
C ARG A 28 4.70 -12.68 2.43
N HIS A 29 5.56 -12.27 1.51
CA HIS A 29 6.64 -13.12 1.01
C HIS A 29 7.67 -13.48 2.10
N LEU A 30 8.00 -12.54 2.98
CA LEU A 30 8.91 -12.81 4.11
C LEU A 30 8.31 -13.80 5.10
N VAL A 31 7.03 -13.65 5.45
CA VAL A 31 6.33 -14.61 6.32
C VAL A 31 6.28 -15.98 5.68
N ARG A 32 5.98 -16.05 4.37
CA ARG A 32 5.98 -17.31 3.61
C ARG A 32 7.34 -17.97 3.62
N TYR A 33 8.39 -17.22 3.31
CA TYR A 33 9.76 -17.70 3.34
C TYR A 33 10.13 -18.27 4.71
N TYR A 34 9.76 -17.57 5.79
CA TYR A 34 10.05 -18.04 7.15
C TYR A 34 9.27 -19.32 7.48
N ALA A 35 8.01 -19.41 7.06
CA ALA A 35 7.22 -20.62 7.22
C ALA A 35 7.83 -21.82 6.48
N ASP A 36 8.30 -21.60 5.24
CA ASP A 36 8.86 -22.66 4.40
C ASP A 36 10.25 -23.14 4.89
N THR A 37 11.00 -22.27 5.58
CA THR A 37 12.33 -22.58 6.13
C THR A 37 12.33 -23.02 7.60
N SER A 38 11.19 -22.91 8.28
CA SER A 38 11.07 -23.33 9.68
C SER A 38 11.11 -24.84 9.81
N GLU A 39 11.88 -25.33 10.81
CA GLU A 39 11.90 -26.73 11.21
C GLU A 39 10.72 -27.13 12.11
N GLU A 40 10.04 -26.14 12.71
CA GLU A 40 8.89 -26.32 13.59
C GLU A 40 7.59 -26.38 12.79
N GLN A 41 6.98 -27.56 12.72
CA GLN A 41 5.75 -27.79 11.96
C GLN A 41 4.58 -26.95 12.49
N GLU A 42 4.42 -26.82 13.81
CA GLU A 42 3.37 -26.04 14.42
C GLU A 42 3.49 -24.54 14.06
N LEU A 43 4.71 -23.98 14.12
CA LEU A 43 4.97 -22.61 13.74
C LEU A 43 4.66 -22.38 12.25
N LYS A 44 5.03 -23.31 11.39
CA LYS A 44 4.73 -23.25 9.95
C LYS A 44 3.24 -23.17 9.69
N GLU A 45 2.44 -24.01 10.33
CA GLU A 45 0.98 -24.03 10.18
C GLU A 45 0.35 -22.70 10.62
N VAL A 46 0.76 -22.17 11.77
CA VAL A 46 0.30 -20.87 12.27
C VAL A 46 0.65 -19.74 11.32
N LEU A 47 1.86 -19.71 10.76
CA LEU A 47 2.28 -18.66 9.83
C LEU A 47 1.50 -18.73 8.50
N LEU A 48 1.19 -19.92 8.02
CA LEU A 48 0.36 -20.10 6.83
C LEU A 48 -1.08 -19.66 7.06
N ASP A 49 -1.66 -19.98 8.22
CA ASP A 49 -3.01 -19.52 8.61
C ASP A 49 -3.08 -17.99 8.70
N ILE A 50 -2.04 -17.34 9.24
CA ILE A 50 -1.93 -15.88 9.23
C ILE A 50 -1.93 -15.30 7.81
N LEU A 51 -1.23 -15.95 6.87
CA LEU A 51 -1.20 -15.50 5.46
C LEU A 51 -2.55 -15.63 4.76
N ASP A 52 -3.35 -16.61 5.14
CA ASP A 52 -4.67 -16.87 4.58
C ASP A 52 -5.76 -16.01 5.24
N THR A 53 -5.45 -15.41 6.39
CA THR A 53 -6.38 -14.49 7.07
C THR A 53 -6.54 -13.18 6.31
N PRO A 54 -7.76 -12.79 5.91
CA PRO A 54 -8.01 -11.53 5.23
C PRO A 54 -7.63 -10.32 6.09
N VAL A 55 -6.97 -9.34 5.49
CA VAL A 55 -6.66 -8.08 6.18
C VAL A 55 -7.92 -7.25 6.35
N SER A 56 -8.32 -7.04 7.59
CA SER A 56 -9.50 -6.25 7.95
C SER A 56 -9.14 -5.05 8.84
N PRO A 57 -9.98 -3.99 8.88
CA PRO A 57 -9.88 -2.96 9.90
C PRO A 57 -10.25 -3.54 11.26
N GLU A 58 -9.30 -3.57 12.20
CA GLU A 58 -9.52 -4.09 13.57
C GLU A 58 -10.55 -3.31 14.39
N LEU A 59 -11.01 -2.17 13.88
CA LEU A 59 -11.93 -1.27 14.59
C LEU A 59 -13.42 -1.64 14.43
N LEU A 60 -13.74 -2.51 13.47
CA LEU A 60 -15.11 -2.94 13.27
C LEU A 60 -15.26 -4.34 13.89
N PRO A 61 -16.16 -4.51 14.85
CA PRO A 61 -16.45 -5.83 15.38
C PRO A 61 -16.98 -6.74 14.26
N PRO A 62 -16.62 -8.03 14.26
CA PRO A 62 -17.19 -8.97 13.30
C PRO A 62 -18.69 -9.06 13.51
N VAL A 63 -19.45 -9.10 12.41
CA VAL A 63 -20.88 -9.38 12.44
C VAL A 63 -21.04 -10.87 12.23
N ASP A 64 -21.66 -11.55 13.19
CA ASP A 64 -21.86 -13.02 13.20
C ASP A 64 -20.55 -13.84 13.01
N GLY A 65 -19.44 -13.33 13.54
CA GLY A 65 -18.12 -13.97 13.42
C GLY A 65 -17.46 -13.84 12.04
N VAL A 66 -18.09 -13.13 11.10
CA VAL A 66 -17.55 -12.88 9.76
C VAL A 66 -16.94 -11.48 9.68
N ILE A 67 -15.77 -11.37 9.08
CA ILE A 67 -15.12 -10.07 8.79
C ILE A 67 -16.01 -9.31 7.82
N SER A 68 -16.67 -8.26 8.32
CA SER A 68 -17.63 -7.47 7.55
C SER A 68 -17.01 -6.55 6.51
N GLN A 69 -15.71 -6.26 6.62
CA GLN A 69 -15.03 -5.31 5.74
C GLN A 69 -13.60 -5.76 5.44
N LYS A 70 -13.30 -6.00 4.17
CA LYS A 70 -11.93 -6.24 3.71
C LYS A 70 -11.27 -4.91 3.35
N THR A 71 -10.05 -4.70 3.77
CA THR A 71 -9.32 -3.45 3.46
C THR A 71 -9.12 -3.27 1.96
N GLU A 72 -8.89 -4.34 1.22
CA GLU A 72 -8.71 -4.31 -0.23
C GLU A 72 -9.95 -3.84 -1.00
N ASP A 73 -11.16 -4.06 -0.46
CA ASP A 73 -12.39 -3.54 -1.06
C ASP A 73 -12.45 -2.00 -1.06
N LEU A 74 -11.75 -1.37 -0.11
CA LEU A 74 -11.71 0.09 0.06
C LEU A 74 -10.52 0.76 -0.61
N VAL A 75 -9.38 0.08 -0.67
CA VAL A 75 -8.13 0.68 -1.17
C VAL A 75 -7.65 0.04 -2.46
N GLY A 76 -8.13 -1.13 -2.81
CA GLY A 76 -7.68 -1.95 -3.93
C GLY A 76 -6.62 -2.97 -3.57
N PRO A 77 -6.27 -3.84 -4.53
CA PRO A 77 -5.26 -4.87 -4.37
C PRO A 77 -3.91 -4.30 -3.93
N TYR A 78 -3.30 -4.91 -2.93
CA TYR A 78 -2.02 -4.43 -2.39
C TYR A 78 -0.88 -4.49 -3.41
N GLU A 79 -0.90 -5.44 -4.32
CA GLU A 79 0.10 -5.58 -5.37
C GLU A 79 0.12 -4.38 -6.31
N LEU A 80 -1.04 -3.84 -6.69
CA LEU A 80 -1.12 -2.62 -7.48
C LEU A 80 -0.58 -1.42 -6.69
N HIS A 81 -0.92 -1.30 -5.40
CA HIS A 81 -0.42 -0.22 -4.56
C HIS A 81 1.10 -0.26 -4.37
N ASP A 82 1.65 -1.45 -4.13
CA ASP A 82 3.08 -1.62 -3.95
C ASP A 82 3.83 -1.34 -5.26
N PHE A 83 3.26 -1.71 -6.41
CA PHE A 83 3.77 -1.38 -7.73
C PHE A 83 3.77 0.14 -7.97
N PHE A 84 2.66 0.83 -7.70
CA PHE A 84 2.58 2.29 -7.85
C PHE A 84 3.60 3.00 -6.95
N LEU A 85 3.67 2.57 -5.69
CA LEU A 85 4.59 3.13 -4.70
C LEU A 85 6.05 2.94 -5.12
N TYR A 86 6.40 1.76 -5.62
CA TYR A 86 7.75 1.45 -6.08
C TYR A 86 8.19 2.38 -7.21
N TYR A 87 7.39 2.50 -8.26
CA TYR A 87 7.75 3.32 -9.40
C TYR A 87 7.73 4.81 -9.09
N MET A 88 6.84 5.24 -8.23
CA MET A 88 6.79 6.62 -7.78
C MET A 88 7.99 6.98 -6.92
N LEU A 89 8.28 6.20 -5.88
CA LEU A 89 9.35 6.51 -4.94
C LEU A 89 10.74 6.25 -5.53
N ARG A 90 10.92 5.11 -6.18
CA ARG A 90 12.24 4.69 -6.65
C ARG A 90 12.69 5.44 -7.90
N PHE A 91 11.76 5.77 -8.79
CA PHE A 91 12.06 6.36 -10.10
C PHE A 91 11.46 7.75 -10.30
N GLY A 92 10.63 8.23 -9.41
CA GLY A 92 9.95 9.52 -9.56
C GLY A 92 8.98 9.56 -10.75
N PHE A 93 8.41 8.43 -11.15
CA PHE A 93 7.53 8.39 -12.31
C PHE A 93 6.19 9.07 -12.01
N HIS A 94 5.74 9.85 -12.99
CA HIS A 94 4.44 10.48 -12.96
C HIS A 94 3.30 9.47 -13.19
N PRO A 95 2.07 9.78 -12.73
CA PRO A 95 0.92 8.87 -12.83
C PRO A 95 0.65 8.32 -14.22
N GLU A 96 0.82 9.12 -15.27
CA GLU A 96 0.65 8.68 -16.66
C GLU A 96 1.60 7.55 -17.03
N LYS A 97 2.87 7.65 -16.65
CA LYS A 97 3.86 6.60 -16.92
C LYS A 97 3.59 5.37 -16.07
N ILE A 98 3.22 5.54 -14.79
CA ILE A 98 2.85 4.44 -13.91
C ILE A 98 1.66 3.69 -14.50
N PHE A 99 0.64 4.40 -14.98
CA PHE A 99 -0.52 3.78 -15.61
C PHE A 99 -0.15 2.89 -16.80
N ARG A 100 0.71 3.39 -17.71
CA ARG A 100 1.17 2.59 -18.86
C ARG A 100 1.91 1.33 -18.44
N LEU A 101 2.78 1.44 -17.44
CA LEU A 101 3.52 0.29 -16.90
C LEU A 101 2.58 -0.70 -16.19
N THR A 102 1.57 -0.21 -15.47
CA THR A 102 0.56 -1.06 -14.81
C THR A 102 -0.22 -1.88 -15.84
N ARG A 103 -0.64 -1.25 -16.94
CA ARG A 103 -1.32 -1.97 -18.02
C ARG A 103 -0.45 -3.05 -18.66
N GLN A 104 0.85 -2.83 -18.75
CA GLN A 104 1.78 -3.82 -19.30
C GLN A 104 2.02 -4.97 -18.32
N ALA A 105 2.11 -4.67 -17.02
CA ALA A 105 2.43 -5.66 -16.00
C ALA A 105 1.21 -6.49 -15.56
N PHE A 106 0.03 -5.87 -15.49
CA PHE A 106 -1.19 -6.47 -14.91
C PHE A 106 -2.37 -6.53 -15.88
N GLY A 107 -2.15 -6.27 -17.17
CA GLY A 107 -3.23 -6.21 -18.16
C GLY A 107 -3.95 -7.53 -18.40
N GLU A 108 -3.38 -8.65 -17.99
CA GLU A 108 -4.02 -9.97 -18.03
C GLU A 108 -4.87 -10.24 -16.78
N GLU A 109 -4.55 -9.62 -15.65
CA GLU A 109 -5.21 -9.84 -14.35
C GLU A 109 -6.29 -8.81 -14.05
N TYR A 110 -6.04 -7.55 -14.43
CA TYR A 110 -6.93 -6.43 -14.18
C TYR A 110 -7.28 -5.69 -15.47
N ASP A 111 -8.55 -5.40 -15.63
CA ASP A 111 -9.00 -4.54 -16.71
C ASP A 111 -8.47 -3.10 -16.56
N VAL A 112 -8.53 -2.37 -17.64
CA VAL A 112 -7.96 -1.03 -17.72
C VAL A 112 -8.67 -0.05 -16.77
N ALA A 113 -9.99 -0.17 -16.64
CA ALA A 113 -10.79 0.67 -15.76
C ALA A 113 -10.43 0.43 -14.28
N THR A 114 -10.22 -0.81 -13.90
CA THR A 114 -9.76 -1.20 -12.55
C THR A 114 -8.38 -0.65 -12.26
N CYS A 115 -7.43 -0.79 -13.19
CA CYS A 115 -6.09 -0.20 -13.04
C CYS A 115 -6.15 1.33 -12.86
N TYR A 116 -6.97 2.00 -13.66
CA TYR A 116 -7.17 3.44 -13.57
C TYR A 116 -7.79 3.86 -12.24
N LYS A 117 -8.88 3.19 -11.83
CA LYS A 117 -9.58 3.43 -10.55
C LYS A 117 -8.62 3.37 -9.37
N TRP A 118 -7.82 2.33 -9.29
CA TRP A 118 -6.93 2.14 -8.15
C TRP A 118 -5.72 3.05 -8.18
N LEU A 119 -5.17 3.37 -9.34
CA LEU A 119 -4.12 4.38 -9.46
C LEU A 119 -4.63 5.77 -9.04
N ARG A 120 -5.85 6.14 -9.45
CA ARG A 120 -6.49 7.39 -9.03
C ARG A 120 -6.70 7.45 -7.51
N THR A 121 -7.20 6.36 -6.94
CA THR A 121 -7.39 6.22 -5.49
C THR A 121 -6.04 6.33 -4.76
N PHE A 122 -5.01 5.66 -5.26
CA PHE A 122 -3.66 5.73 -4.72
C PHE A 122 -3.12 7.16 -4.73
N CYS A 123 -3.15 7.84 -5.88
CA CYS A 123 -2.63 9.20 -6.03
C CYS A 123 -3.33 10.18 -5.08
N TRP A 124 -4.65 10.11 -4.96
CA TRP A 124 -5.39 10.94 -4.03
C TRP A 124 -5.02 10.63 -2.57
N ARG A 125 -5.05 9.36 -2.18
CA ARG A 125 -4.75 8.93 -0.80
C ARG A 125 -3.32 9.21 -0.40
N PHE A 126 -2.38 9.15 -1.32
CA PHE A 126 -0.98 9.43 -1.05
C PHE A 126 -0.78 10.82 -0.44
N PHE A 127 -1.46 11.82 -0.93
CA PHE A 127 -1.44 13.18 -0.38
C PHE A 127 -2.39 13.34 0.81
N ALA A 128 -3.65 12.94 0.66
CA ALA A 128 -4.66 13.08 1.71
C ALA A 128 -4.30 12.40 3.04
N GLN A 129 -3.51 11.33 2.98
CA GLN A 129 -3.04 10.57 4.15
C GLN A 129 -1.61 10.92 4.56
N HIS A 130 -1.06 12.03 4.08
CA HIS A 130 0.33 12.43 4.40
C HIS A 130 0.55 12.63 5.90
N PHE A 131 -0.44 13.14 6.62
CA PHE A 131 -0.36 13.31 8.07
C PHE A 131 -0.04 12.00 8.82
N LYS A 132 -0.44 10.85 8.29
CA LYS A 132 -0.10 9.54 8.86
C LYS A 132 1.41 9.25 8.79
N ARG A 133 2.05 9.66 7.69
CA ARG A 133 3.51 9.52 7.54
C ARG A 133 4.27 10.42 8.48
N SER A 134 3.74 11.62 8.75
CA SER A 134 4.36 12.56 9.70
C SER A 134 4.42 12.04 11.14
N CYS A 135 3.54 11.11 11.48
CA CYS A 135 3.46 10.49 12.80
C CYS A 135 4.22 9.16 12.90
N LEU A 136 4.90 8.71 11.85
CA LEU A 136 5.71 7.50 11.91
C LEU A 136 6.83 7.65 12.92
N PRO A 137 7.06 6.64 13.79
CA PRO A 137 8.25 6.59 14.61
C PRO A 137 9.51 6.40 13.75
N ASP A 138 10.66 6.61 14.35
CA ASP A 138 11.93 6.32 13.69
C ASP A 138 12.10 4.82 13.49
N GLY A 139 12.79 4.46 12.41
CA GLY A 139 13.02 3.07 12.05
C GLY A 139 14.18 2.94 11.07
N PRO A 140 14.68 1.72 10.84
CA PRO A 140 15.74 1.48 9.89
C PRO A 140 15.23 1.72 8.47
N LYS A 141 16.13 2.16 7.61
CA LYS A 141 15.86 2.20 6.18
C LYS A 141 16.09 0.81 5.58
N VAL A 142 15.00 0.09 5.36
CA VAL A 142 15.02 -1.16 4.63
C VAL A 142 14.78 -0.86 3.15
N GLY A 143 15.71 -1.22 2.29
CA GLY A 143 15.67 -0.87 0.88
C GLY A 143 16.29 0.50 0.57
N SER A 144 16.06 1.00 -0.65
CA SER A 144 16.74 2.19 -1.17
C SER A 144 16.04 3.51 -0.84
N ILE A 145 14.73 3.49 -0.61
CA ILE A 145 13.93 4.68 -0.30
C ILE A 145 12.91 4.37 0.79
N ALA A 146 12.85 5.24 1.79
CA ALA A 146 11.89 5.17 2.88
C ALA A 146 10.74 6.18 2.69
N VAL A 147 9.56 5.85 3.19
CA VAL A 147 8.38 6.74 3.16
C VAL A 147 8.38 7.79 4.28
N SER A 148 9.41 7.81 5.11
CA SER A 148 9.52 8.77 6.22
C SER A 148 9.72 10.19 5.71
N PRO A 149 8.93 11.17 6.18
CA PRO A 149 9.11 12.58 5.83
C PRO A 149 10.35 13.21 6.50
N ARG A 150 10.92 12.55 7.51
CA ARG A 150 12.19 12.95 8.13
C ARG A 150 13.41 12.45 7.35
N GLY A 151 13.19 11.53 6.42
CA GLY A 151 14.22 10.94 5.57
C GLY A 151 14.05 11.29 4.10
N ASP A 152 13.75 10.28 3.30
CA ASP A 152 13.74 10.39 1.83
C ASP A 152 12.51 11.10 1.27
N LEU A 153 11.33 10.90 1.84
CA LEU A 153 10.07 11.47 1.33
C LEU A 153 9.74 12.81 2.01
N ARG A 154 10.63 13.76 1.87
CA ARG A 154 10.41 15.14 2.38
C ARG A 154 9.46 15.87 1.48
N MET A 155 8.28 16.19 2.01
CA MET A 155 7.28 16.99 1.31
C MET A 155 6.49 17.83 2.31
N PRO A 156 5.93 18.98 1.90
CA PRO A 156 5.06 19.79 2.75
C PRO A 156 3.83 18.98 3.20
N SER A 157 3.39 19.20 4.43
CA SER A 157 2.21 18.50 4.97
C SER A 157 0.89 18.88 4.30
N ASP A 158 0.86 20.02 3.63
CA ASP A 158 -0.25 20.58 2.85
C ASP A 158 -0.12 20.33 1.34
N ALA A 159 0.84 19.49 0.91
CA ALA A 159 1.00 19.13 -0.49
C ALA A 159 -0.28 18.50 -1.04
N SER A 160 -0.66 18.95 -2.25
CA SER A 160 -1.91 18.57 -2.90
C SER A 160 -1.70 17.56 -4.03
N SER A 161 -2.67 16.67 -4.22
CA SER A 161 -2.70 15.72 -5.34
C SER A 161 -3.12 16.36 -6.67
N HIS A 162 -3.45 17.65 -6.70
CA HIS A 162 -4.12 18.32 -7.81
C HIS A 162 -3.45 18.09 -9.19
N GLU A 163 -2.14 18.26 -9.28
CA GLU A 163 -1.42 18.07 -10.55
C GLU A 163 -1.42 16.60 -11.03
N TRP A 164 -1.37 15.66 -10.09
CA TRP A 164 -1.46 14.24 -10.43
C TRP A 164 -2.87 13.86 -10.87
N MET A 165 -3.88 14.42 -10.23
CA MET A 165 -5.28 14.20 -10.61
C MET A 165 -5.56 14.76 -12.00
N LYS A 166 -5.05 15.94 -12.36
CA LYS A 166 -5.14 16.48 -13.73
C LYS A 166 -4.51 15.56 -14.79
N GLN A 167 -3.36 14.96 -14.48
CA GLN A 167 -2.73 14.00 -15.40
C GLN A 167 -3.60 12.77 -15.61
N LEU A 168 -4.22 12.27 -14.55
CA LEU A 168 -5.14 11.14 -14.61
C LEU A 168 -6.43 11.49 -15.37
N ASP A 169 -6.98 12.69 -15.18
CA ASP A 169 -8.15 13.15 -15.91
C ASP A 169 -7.88 13.23 -17.45
N ARG A 170 -6.69 13.66 -17.85
CA ARG A 170 -6.27 13.62 -19.29
C ARG A 170 -6.22 12.18 -19.81
N ILE A 171 -5.74 11.22 -19.02
CA ILE A 171 -5.72 9.81 -19.41
C ILE A 171 -7.15 9.31 -19.62
N LYS A 172 -8.08 9.68 -18.74
CA LYS A 172 -9.49 9.35 -18.84
C LYS A 172 -10.10 9.88 -20.16
N GLU A 173 -9.87 11.15 -20.45
CA GLU A 173 -10.36 11.80 -21.70
C GLU A 173 -9.82 11.12 -22.96
N ILE A 174 -8.51 10.82 -23.00
CA ILE A 174 -7.88 10.22 -24.18
C ILE A 174 -8.37 8.79 -24.44
N ASN A 175 -8.67 8.04 -23.39
CA ASN A 175 -9.01 6.60 -23.49
C ASN A 175 -10.52 6.33 -23.38
N GLY A 176 -11.35 7.33 -23.14
CA GLY A 176 -12.82 7.20 -23.08
C GLY A 176 -13.33 6.38 -21.89
N TYR A 177 -12.63 6.39 -20.74
CA TYR A 177 -13.11 5.71 -19.53
C TYR A 177 -14.14 6.57 -18.80
N GLU A 178 -15.24 5.95 -18.37
CA GLU A 178 -16.23 6.58 -17.49
C GLU A 178 -15.87 6.51 -16.01
#